data_bb37149dd81339fbd1b59e3847b00c44
#
_entry.id   bb37149dd81339fbd1b59e3847b00c44
#
_cell.length_a   1.000
_cell.length_b   1.000
_cell.length_c   1.000
_cell.angle_alpha   90.00
_cell.angle_beta   90.00
_cell.angle_gamma   90.00
#
_symmetry.space_group_name_H-M   'P 1'
#
loop_
_entity.id
_entity.type
_entity.pdbx_description
1 polymer ?
#
loop_
_entity_poly.entity_id
_entity_poly.type
_entity_poly.pdbx_seq_one_letter_code
_entity_poly.pdbx_strand_id
1 'polypeptide(L)'
;MPSLQRKPRNKFEVKLFAQLKRRRVKFQYESEKLPYVISGHYIPDFVINTPLGKVYIEAKGYLRPEHKRKLVAVKKQHPELDLRILFYAAKKKDIKWADRQGFKWAVQDIPIEWIKGL
;
A
#
# COMPACT_ATOMS: atom_id res chain seq x y z
N MET A 1 -1.11 -18.15 31.75
CA MET A 1 -0.57 -18.89 30.59
C MET A 1 0.78 -18.33 30.22
N PRO A 2 1.80 -19.17 30.18
CA PRO A 2 3.07 -18.66 29.65
C PRO A 2 2.88 -18.28 28.18
N SER A 3 3.30 -17.10 27.85
CA SER A 3 3.32 -16.67 26.45
C SER A 3 4.26 -17.59 25.67
N LEU A 4 3.79 -18.16 24.58
CA LEU A 4 4.64 -18.93 23.71
C LEU A 4 5.68 -18.00 23.11
N GLN A 5 6.90 -18.10 23.61
CA GLN A 5 8.01 -17.33 23.07
C GLN A 5 8.36 -17.88 21.69
N ARG A 6 8.46 -17.00 20.70
CA ARG A 6 8.86 -17.38 19.35
C ARG A 6 10.30 -17.87 19.37
N LYS A 7 10.59 -18.83 18.50
CA LYS A 7 11.96 -19.34 18.34
C LYS A 7 12.79 -18.36 17.51
N PRO A 8 14.12 -18.30 17.73
CA PRO A 8 14.99 -17.50 16.89
C PRO A 8 14.93 -17.96 15.43
N ARG A 9 14.97 -17.00 14.49
CA ARG A 9 14.75 -17.27 13.08
C ARG A 9 15.99 -17.63 12.28
N ASN A 10 17.17 -17.35 12.82
CA ASN A 10 18.42 -17.58 12.11
C ASN A 10 19.57 -17.88 13.09
N LYS A 11 20.72 -18.28 12.53
CA LYS A 11 21.89 -18.63 13.33
C LYS A 11 22.42 -17.50 14.18
N PHE A 12 22.36 -16.28 13.69
CA PHE A 12 22.81 -15.10 14.42
C PHE A 12 21.93 -14.89 15.66
N GLU A 13 20.61 -14.95 15.49
CA GLU A 13 19.68 -14.83 16.61
C GLU A 13 19.83 -15.96 17.63
N VAL A 14 20.11 -17.19 17.16
CA VAL A 14 20.41 -18.32 18.07
C VAL A 14 21.61 -17.98 18.97
N LYS A 15 22.68 -17.43 18.40
CA LYS A 15 23.84 -16.99 19.17
C LYS A 15 23.50 -15.93 20.21
N LEU A 16 22.65 -14.98 19.83
CA LEU A 16 22.26 -13.91 20.74
C LEU A 16 21.41 -14.44 21.89
N PHE A 17 20.50 -15.37 21.61
CA PHE A 17 19.73 -16.05 22.66
C PHE A 17 20.65 -16.73 23.67
N ALA A 18 21.61 -17.51 23.16
CA ALA A 18 22.58 -18.20 24.02
C ALA A 18 23.42 -17.22 24.84
N GLN A 19 23.85 -16.11 24.22
CA GLN A 19 24.62 -15.07 24.89
C GLN A 19 23.85 -14.43 26.03
N LEU A 20 22.57 -14.07 25.79
CA LEU A 20 21.73 -13.45 26.81
C LEU A 20 21.46 -14.44 27.97
N LYS A 21 21.21 -15.72 27.65
CA LYS A 21 21.00 -16.75 28.66
C LYS A 21 22.24 -16.96 29.51
N ARG A 22 23.45 -17.02 28.91
CA ARG A 22 24.70 -17.15 29.66
C ARG A 22 24.95 -15.98 30.60
N ARG A 23 24.58 -14.79 30.20
CA ARG A 23 24.75 -13.58 31.02
C ARG A 23 23.63 -13.40 32.02
N ARG A 24 22.68 -14.33 32.06
CA ARG A 24 21.52 -14.32 32.95
C ARG A 24 20.69 -13.03 32.80
N VAL A 25 20.58 -12.52 31.55
CA VAL A 25 19.76 -11.39 31.21
C VAL A 25 18.38 -11.88 30.83
N LYS A 26 17.35 -11.35 31.51
CA LYS A 26 15.96 -11.61 31.12
C LYS A 26 15.67 -10.83 29.84
N PHE A 27 15.06 -11.47 28.87
CA PHE A 27 14.71 -10.83 27.62
C PHE A 27 13.40 -11.38 27.07
N GLN A 28 12.77 -10.61 26.22
CA GLN A 28 11.62 -11.03 25.44
C GLN A 28 12.00 -10.94 23.97
N TYR A 29 11.48 -11.83 23.15
CA TYR A 29 11.77 -11.87 21.74
C TYR A 29 10.51 -11.58 20.95
N GLU A 30 10.53 -10.52 20.14
CA GLU A 30 9.40 -10.11 19.28
C GLU A 30 8.06 -10.05 20.02
N SER A 31 8.10 -9.60 21.27
CA SER A 31 6.93 -9.59 22.16
C SER A 31 6.09 -8.32 22.05
N GLU A 32 6.66 -7.26 21.50
CA GLU A 32 5.98 -5.97 21.41
C GLU A 32 5.83 -5.51 19.96
N LYS A 33 4.72 -4.83 19.70
CA LYS A 33 4.47 -4.17 18.42
C LYS A 33 4.40 -2.68 18.70
N LEU A 34 5.36 -1.94 18.14
CA LEU A 34 5.41 -0.49 18.32
C LEU A 34 4.87 0.18 17.05
N PRO A 35 3.74 0.87 17.11
CA PRO A 35 3.21 1.57 15.94
C PRO A 35 4.12 2.73 15.55
N TYR A 36 4.20 3.00 14.26
CA TYR A 36 4.92 4.16 13.76
C TYR A 36 4.18 4.74 12.55
N VAL A 37 4.42 6.02 12.30
CA VAL A 37 3.79 6.74 11.19
C VAL A 37 4.89 7.31 10.30
N ILE A 38 4.76 7.06 8.99
CA ILE A 38 5.63 7.68 8.01
C ILE A 38 4.81 8.70 7.24
N SER A 39 5.26 9.95 7.25
CA SER A 39 4.64 11.00 6.46
C SER A 39 5.31 11.08 5.09
N GLY A 40 4.52 11.34 4.05
CA GLY A 40 5.03 11.46 2.70
C GLY A 40 4.04 12.20 1.82
N HIS A 41 4.40 12.32 0.56
CA HIS A 41 3.54 12.93 -0.45
C HIS A 41 3.20 11.91 -1.52
N TYR A 42 1.97 11.96 -2.01
CA TYR A 42 1.56 11.21 -3.18
C TYR A 42 1.52 12.16 -4.37
N ILE A 43 2.23 11.81 -5.42
CA ILE A 43 2.26 12.59 -6.66
C ILE A 43 1.56 11.77 -7.73
N PRO A 44 0.31 12.12 -8.12
CA PRO A 44 -0.38 11.43 -9.20
C PRO A 44 0.33 11.67 -10.53
N ASP A 45 0.24 10.69 -11.44
CA ASP A 45 0.89 10.80 -12.73
C ASP A 45 0.28 11.92 -13.58
N PHE A 46 -1.05 12.05 -13.56
CA PHE A 46 -1.75 13.08 -14.31
C PHE A 46 -2.83 13.76 -13.48
N VAL A 47 -3.00 15.04 -13.69
CA VAL A 47 -4.09 15.80 -13.11
C VAL A 47 -4.82 16.48 -14.27
N ILE A 48 -6.10 16.15 -14.45
CA ILE A 48 -6.92 16.72 -15.51
C ILE A 48 -7.98 17.61 -14.89
N ASN A 49 -8.00 18.88 -15.30
CA ASN A 49 -9.04 19.81 -14.88
C ASN A 49 -10.25 19.64 -15.78
N THR A 50 -11.38 19.21 -15.22
CA THR A 50 -12.63 19.08 -15.96
C THR A 50 -13.65 20.10 -15.43
N PRO A 51 -14.74 20.37 -16.17
CA PRO A 51 -15.80 21.27 -15.67
C PRO A 51 -16.41 20.80 -14.32
N LEU A 52 -16.33 19.50 -14.02
CA LEU A 52 -16.86 18.95 -12.78
C LEU A 52 -15.82 18.83 -11.67
N GLY A 53 -14.57 19.26 -11.92
CA GLY A 53 -13.50 19.18 -10.95
C GLY A 53 -12.26 18.48 -11.49
N LYS A 54 -11.29 18.28 -10.60
CA LYS A 54 -10.02 17.63 -10.97
C LYS A 54 -10.17 16.11 -10.96
N VAL A 55 -9.63 15.48 -11.98
CA VAL A 55 -9.50 14.03 -12.08
C VAL A 55 -8.02 13.69 -11.98
N TYR A 56 -7.67 12.80 -11.06
CA TYR A 56 -6.30 12.34 -10.85
C TYR A 56 -6.17 10.95 -11.44
N ILE A 57 -5.14 10.75 -12.27
CA ILE A 57 -4.92 9.45 -12.93
C ILE A 57 -3.57 8.88 -12.52
N GLU A 58 -3.61 7.65 -12.03
CA GLU A 58 -2.43 6.82 -11.77
C GLU A 58 -2.29 5.83 -12.92
N ALA A 59 -1.20 5.95 -13.69
CA ALA A 59 -0.93 5.06 -14.83
C ALA A 59 0.02 3.95 -14.37
N LYS A 60 -0.42 2.68 -14.49
CA LYS A 60 0.36 1.51 -14.04
C LYS A 60 0.27 0.37 -15.04
N GLY A 61 1.41 -0.30 -15.27
CA GLY A 61 1.41 -1.56 -15.99
C GLY A 61 0.73 -2.64 -15.17
N TYR A 62 1.14 -2.77 -13.92
CA TYR A 62 0.52 -3.64 -12.92
C TYR A 62 0.74 -3.02 -11.54
N LEU A 63 -0.04 -3.47 -10.57
CA LEU A 63 0.03 -2.92 -9.21
C LEU A 63 0.82 -3.86 -8.29
N ARG A 64 1.90 -3.36 -7.73
CA ARG A 64 2.63 -4.04 -6.67
C ARG A 64 1.93 -3.82 -5.33
N PRO A 65 2.16 -4.70 -4.34
CA PRO A 65 1.53 -4.55 -3.02
C PRO A 65 1.78 -3.19 -2.37
N GLU A 66 2.98 -2.63 -2.49
CA GLU A 66 3.31 -1.32 -1.94
C GLU A 66 2.52 -0.19 -2.63
N HIS A 67 2.29 -0.30 -3.93
CA HIS A 67 1.45 0.66 -4.66
C HIS A 67 0.00 0.60 -4.19
N LYS A 68 -0.51 -0.61 -4.00
CA LYS A 68 -1.88 -0.82 -3.51
C LYS A 68 -2.08 -0.21 -2.13
N ARG A 69 -1.13 -0.44 -1.21
CA ARG A 69 -1.18 0.14 0.14
C ARG A 69 -1.18 1.66 0.08
N LYS A 70 -0.32 2.24 -0.76
CA LYS A 70 -0.24 3.69 -0.92
C LYS A 70 -1.54 4.28 -1.46
N LEU A 71 -2.10 3.68 -2.49
CA LEU A 71 -3.36 4.17 -3.10
C LEU A 71 -4.53 4.07 -2.12
N VAL A 72 -4.60 3.00 -1.35
CA VAL A 72 -5.63 2.85 -0.31
C VAL A 72 -5.47 3.93 0.76
N ALA A 73 -4.23 4.18 1.20
CA ALA A 73 -3.96 5.22 2.20
C ALA A 73 -4.35 6.61 1.70
N VAL A 74 -3.99 6.93 0.45
CA VAL A 74 -4.34 8.22 -0.16
C VAL A 74 -5.86 8.37 -0.24
N LYS A 75 -6.57 7.34 -0.70
CA LYS A 75 -8.03 7.39 -0.80
C LYS A 75 -8.68 7.58 0.57
N LYS A 76 -8.16 6.91 1.59
CA LYS A 76 -8.67 7.02 2.96
C LYS A 76 -8.48 8.42 3.53
N GLN A 77 -7.31 9.01 3.30
CA GLN A 77 -6.95 10.32 3.86
C GLN A 77 -7.49 11.47 3.04
N HIS A 78 -7.77 11.24 1.76
CA HIS A 78 -8.30 12.26 0.84
C HIS A 78 -9.54 11.70 0.12
N PRO A 79 -10.64 11.47 0.85
CA PRO A 79 -11.83 10.85 0.26
C PRO A 79 -12.49 11.72 -0.82
N GLU A 80 -12.18 13.02 -0.85
CA GLU A 80 -12.70 13.96 -1.85
C GLU A 80 -12.02 13.83 -3.20
N LEU A 81 -10.87 13.16 -3.29
CA LEU A 81 -10.13 13.03 -4.54
C LEU A 81 -10.81 12.05 -5.50
N ASP A 82 -10.96 12.47 -6.74
CA ASP A 82 -11.37 11.59 -7.82
C ASP A 82 -10.12 10.96 -8.43
N LEU A 83 -9.64 9.90 -7.80
CA LEU A 83 -8.44 9.18 -8.19
C LEU A 83 -8.82 7.93 -8.98
N ARG A 84 -8.36 7.86 -10.22
CA ARG A 84 -8.65 6.77 -11.15
C ARG A 84 -7.37 6.08 -11.59
N ILE A 85 -7.48 4.81 -11.97
CA ILE A 85 -6.33 4.01 -12.38
C ILE A 85 -6.44 3.68 -13.86
N LEU A 86 -5.36 3.96 -14.60
CA LEU A 86 -5.24 3.59 -16.01
C LEU A 86 -4.21 2.48 -16.11
N PHE A 87 -4.65 1.27 -16.43
CA PHE A 87 -3.77 0.12 -16.60
C PHE A 87 -3.25 0.03 -18.03
N TYR A 88 -1.97 -0.29 -18.18
CA TYR A 88 -1.42 -0.62 -19.50
C TYR A 88 -1.88 -2.02 -19.93
N ALA A 89 -1.75 -3.00 -19.02
CA ALA A 89 -2.21 -4.36 -19.27
C ALA A 89 -2.83 -4.89 -17.98
N ALA A 90 -4.14 -4.86 -17.90
CA ALA A 90 -4.85 -5.15 -16.65
C ALA A 90 -4.87 -6.64 -16.35
N LYS A 91 -4.28 -7.03 -15.23
CA LYS A 91 -4.43 -8.38 -14.68
C LYS A 91 -5.75 -8.49 -13.94
N LYS A 92 -6.40 -9.65 -14.03
CA LYS A 92 -7.69 -9.87 -13.36
C LYS A 92 -7.66 -9.52 -11.87
N LYS A 93 -6.59 -9.90 -11.17
CA LYS A 93 -6.47 -9.63 -9.74
C LYS A 93 -6.42 -8.13 -9.44
N ASP A 94 -5.78 -7.34 -10.30
CA ASP A 94 -5.67 -5.90 -10.13
C ASP A 94 -7.00 -5.20 -10.40
N ILE A 95 -7.72 -5.65 -11.41
CA ILE A 95 -9.07 -5.16 -11.72
C ILE A 95 -10.01 -5.45 -10.56
N LYS A 96 -10.01 -6.69 -10.05
CA LYS A 96 -10.84 -7.06 -8.90
C LYS A 96 -10.49 -6.23 -7.67
N TRP A 97 -9.22 -5.99 -7.46
CA TRP A 97 -8.76 -5.16 -6.35
C TRP A 97 -9.28 -3.72 -6.51
N ALA A 98 -9.13 -3.13 -7.71
CA ALA A 98 -9.61 -1.77 -7.97
C ALA A 98 -11.12 -1.64 -7.73
N ASP A 99 -11.88 -2.63 -8.20
CA ASP A 99 -13.33 -2.66 -7.99
C ASP A 99 -13.69 -2.75 -6.50
N ARG A 100 -13.01 -3.64 -5.75
CA ARG A 100 -13.24 -3.78 -4.31
C ARG A 100 -12.93 -2.51 -3.54
N GLN A 101 -11.88 -1.78 -3.97
CA GLN A 101 -11.48 -0.54 -3.31
C GLN A 101 -12.29 0.67 -3.79
N GLY A 102 -13.14 0.49 -4.80
CA GLY A 102 -13.97 1.56 -5.32
C GLY A 102 -13.27 2.54 -6.24
N PHE A 103 -12.14 2.13 -6.85
CA PHE A 103 -11.46 2.93 -7.86
C PHE A 103 -12.11 2.74 -9.22
N LYS A 104 -12.33 3.84 -9.93
CA LYS A 104 -12.63 3.78 -11.36
C LYS A 104 -11.34 3.43 -12.11
N TRP A 105 -11.44 2.62 -13.15
CA TRP A 105 -10.28 2.18 -13.89
C TRP A 105 -10.59 2.05 -15.38
N ALA A 106 -9.54 2.06 -16.19
CA ALA A 106 -9.59 1.81 -17.62
C ALA A 106 -8.31 1.13 -18.05
N VAL A 107 -8.27 0.62 -19.29
CA VAL A 107 -7.12 -0.08 -19.85
C VAL A 107 -6.64 0.62 -21.11
N GLN A 108 -5.35 0.92 -21.16
CA GLN A 108 -4.59 1.52 -22.26
C GLN A 108 -4.98 2.95 -22.60
N ASP A 109 -6.21 3.22 -22.91
CA ASP A 109 -6.65 4.55 -23.35
C ASP A 109 -7.50 5.22 -22.28
N ILE A 110 -7.36 6.54 -22.17
CA ILE A 110 -8.23 7.33 -21.30
C ILE A 110 -9.61 7.39 -21.95
N PRO A 111 -10.65 6.85 -21.27
CA PRO A 111 -12.00 6.92 -21.83
C PRO A 111 -12.44 8.36 -22.06
N ILE A 112 -13.16 8.58 -23.14
CA ILE A 112 -13.68 9.90 -23.47
C ILE A 112 -14.55 10.49 -22.35
N GLU A 113 -15.26 9.62 -21.64
CA GLU A 113 -16.11 10.02 -20.50
C GLU A 113 -15.32 10.64 -19.36
N TRP A 114 -14.02 10.31 -19.26
CA TRP A 114 -13.15 10.88 -18.21
C TRP A 114 -12.73 12.33 -18.52
N ILE A 115 -12.75 12.69 -19.78
CA ILE A 115 -12.31 14.01 -20.25
C ILE A 115 -13.40 14.77 -21.00
N LYS A 116 -14.64 14.31 -20.88
CA LYS A 116 -15.78 14.93 -21.56
C LYS A 116 -15.96 16.36 -21.09
N GLY A 117 -16.16 17.26 -22.04
CA GLY A 117 -16.35 18.68 -21.76
C GLY A 117 -15.06 19.50 -21.82
N LEU A 118 -13.94 18.87 -22.17
CA LEU A 118 -12.67 19.59 -22.38
C LEU A 118 -12.47 19.98 -23.82
#